data_b11e0717e50466dc9abd41514d7f2ce2
#
_entry.id   b11e0717e50466dc9abd41514d7f2ce2
#
_cell.length_a   1.000
_cell.length_b   1.000
_cell.length_c   1.000
_cell.angle_alpha   90.00
_cell.angle_beta   90.00
_cell.angle_gamma   90.00
#
_symmetry.space_group_name_H-M   'P 1'
#
loop_
_entity.id
_entity.type
_entity.pdbx_description
1 polymer ?
#
loop_
_entity_poly.entity_id
_entity_poly.type
_entity_poly.pdbx_seq_one_letter_code
_entity_poly.pdbx_strand_id
1 'polypeptide(L)'
;GWYDAGDYNKYIVNSGYSMGLMAEAFLMFPDTREEHEDYWEYGKAIRELCGPVFDELSYNEEWMWTMQDPEDGGVYHKLTTPNFEGFITPTECHQQRYVVQKSVTAALDFAGSLYSMARLHGFALMGADINAYNIYKLRFDKAEAAYAWAKAHPDAFYNQWEVNATYDPDITTGAYGDISADDEFFWAASSLYLATKKPEYLEDVKKYFPEGFDLMTWGYVAPLGVFNWLQYEKFMTAKKVHFTGESYYDKTEDIYKYKEYTITEQEQEIIDRCKAMLLEYCDNSILDAEGSCFNSAYGNKPEDFRWGCASSFCDQAIGFLYAYDITGDGKYLVNAHRNVNYILGQNATGYCYVTGFGKKSPMYPHSRLCHSDGIEEPIPGLLVGGPNPGHQDSAEVTYASTYPDESYEDVMPSYASNEIAINWNASLVAAINWLKYVEEK
;
A
#
# COMPACT_ATOMS: atom_id res chain seq x y z
N GLY A 1 0.08 -4.22 15.92
CA GLY A 1 0.45 -3.40 14.76
C GLY A 1 1.92 -3.50 14.41
N TRP A 2 2.25 -3.22 13.16
CA TRP A 2 3.58 -3.36 12.60
C TRP A 2 4.57 -2.34 13.17
N TYR A 3 5.84 -2.74 13.24
CA TYR A 3 6.97 -1.81 13.27
C TYR A 3 7.22 -1.33 11.83
N ASP A 4 7.72 -0.12 11.69
CA ASP A 4 7.75 0.58 10.40
C ASP A 4 8.83 0.06 9.43
N ALA A 5 10.07 0.02 9.91
CA ALA A 5 11.23 -0.28 9.09
C ALA A 5 12.29 -1.06 9.92
N GLY A 6 13.56 -0.67 9.84
CA GLY A 6 14.61 -1.19 10.70
C GLY A 6 14.45 -0.83 12.18
N ASP A 7 13.51 0.05 12.52
CA ASP A 7 13.20 0.52 13.87
C ASP A 7 11.89 -0.08 14.44
N TYR A 8 11.52 0.33 15.66
CA TYR A 8 10.33 -0.17 16.38
C TYR A 8 9.22 0.89 16.56
N ASN A 9 9.29 2.00 15.84
CA ASN A 9 8.24 2.99 15.85
C ASN A 9 7.10 2.61 14.89
N LYS A 10 5.95 3.28 14.99
CA LYS A 10 4.76 2.98 14.22
C LYS A 10 4.15 4.28 13.71
N TYR A 11 3.90 4.34 12.42
CA TYR A 11 3.45 5.53 11.71
C TYR A 11 2.15 5.24 10.96
N ILE A 12 1.11 6.05 11.14
CA ILE A 12 -0.19 5.81 10.51
C ILE A 12 -0.11 6.01 8.99
N VAL A 13 0.58 7.06 8.53
CA VAL A 13 0.73 7.34 7.08
C VAL A 13 1.31 6.12 6.37
N ASN A 14 2.49 5.65 6.80
CA ASN A 14 3.13 4.51 6.15
C ASN A 14 2.35 3.19 6.36
N SER A 15 1.72 3.00 7.52
CA SER A 15 0.85 1.83 7.77
C SER A 15 -0.39 1.82 6.87
N GLY A 16 -1.07 2.97 6.73
CA GLY A 16 -2.26 3.11 5.89
C GLY A 16 -1.96 2.83 4.42
N TYR A 17 -0.91 3.46 3.90
CA TYR A 17 -0.40 3.20 2.55
C TYR A 17 -0.07 1.72 2.34
N SER A 18 0.73 1.13 3.24
CA SER A 18 1.15 -0.29 3.14
C SER A 18 -0.05 -1.24 3.17
N MET A 19 -1.06 -0.97 4.01
CA MET A 19 -2.28 -1.77 4.07
C MET A 19 -3.09 -1.66 2.79
N GLY A 20 -3.26 -0.45 2.26
CA GLY A 20 -3.95 -0.22 0.99
C GLY A 20 -3.29 -1.00 -0.13
N LEU A 21 -1.97 -0.86 -0.27
CA LEU A 21 -1.19 -1.52 -1.31
C LEU A 21 -1.18 -3.05 -1.19
N MET A 22 -1.02 -3.57 0.03
CA MET A 22 -1.02 -5.01 0.27
C MET A 22 -2.39 -5.64 -0.01
N ALA A 23 -3.48 -4.91 0.26
CA ALA A 23 -4.84 -5.34 -0.09
C ALA A 23 -5.01 -5.46 -1.61
N GLU A 24 -4.37 -4.58 -2.40
CA GLU A 24 -4.41 -4.62 -3.86
C GLU A 24 -3.95 -5.97 -4.43
N ALA A 25 -2.99 -6.63 -3.80
CA ALA A 25 -2.52 -7.97 -4.20
C ALA A 25 -3.64 -9.00 -4.37
N PHE A 26 -4.75 -8.82 -3.64
CA PHE A 26 -5.87 -9.76 -3.60
C PHE A 26 -7.15 -9.19 -4.21
N LEU A 27 -7.32 -7.88 -4.18
CA LEU A 27 -8.50 -7.22 -4.77
C LEU A 27 -8.53 -7.29 -6.28
N MET A 28 -7.40 -7.62 -6.90
CA MET A 28 -7.23 -7.72 -8.34
C MET A 28 -7.51 -9.08 -8.93
N PHE A 29 -7.62 -10.12 -8.11
CA PHE A 29 -7.96 -11.44 -8.60
C PHE A 29 -9.30 -11.38 -9.33
N PRO A 30 -9.37 -11.86 -10.57
CA PRO A 30 -10.64 -11.94 -11.26
C PRO A 30 -11.55 -12.85 -10.48
N ASP A 31 -12.78 -12.62 -10.73
CA ASP A 31 -13.89 -13.35 -10.22
C ASP A 31 -13.79 -14.84 -10.63
N THR A 32 -13.25 -15.66 -9.74
CA THR A 32 -13.27 -17.12 -9.87
C THR A 32 -14.67 -17.70 -9.66
N ARG A 33 -15.70 -16.85 -9.47
CA ARG A 33 -17.10 -17.27 -9.27
C ARG A 33 -17.66 -18.04 -10.47
N GLU A 34 -17.13 -17.84 -11.67
CA GLU A 34 -17.51 -18.67 -12.82
C GLU A 34 -17.13 -20.14 -12.65
N GLU A 35 -16.15 -20.42 -11.81
CA GLU A 35 -15.65 -21.77 -11.52
C GLU A 35 -16.39 -22.41 -10.33
N HIS A 36 -17.13 -21.64 -9.55
CA HIS A 36 -17.86 -22.10 -8.34
C HIS A 36 -19.35 -21.88 -8.49
N GLU A 37 -20.12 -22.95 -8.55
CA GLU A 37 -21.58 -22.90 -8.59
C GLU A 37 -22.21 -22.43 -7.26
N ASP A 38 -21.42 -22.47 -6.15
CA ASP A 38 -21.86 -22.16 -4.79
C ASP A 38 -21.04 -21.03 -4.17
N TYR A 39 -21.73 -20.01 -3.66
CA TYR A 39 -21.12 -18.89 -2.92
C TYR A 39 -20.28 -19.32 -1.70
N TRP A 40 -20.63 -20.44 -1.07
CA TRP A 40 -19.87 -20.95 0.07
C TRP A 40 -18.49 -21.49 -0.34
N GLU A 41 -18.44 -22.23 -1.44
CA GLU A 41 -17.17 -22.75 -1.96
C GLU A 41 -16.28 -21.62 -2.48
N TYR A 42 -16.87 -20.62 -3.12
CA TYR A 42 -16.15 -19.40 -3.52
C TYR A 42 -15.55 -18.66 -2.32
N GLY A 43 -16.33 -18.38 -1.28
CA GLY A 43 -15.84 -17.70 -0.07
C GLY A 43 -14.78 -18.52 0.68
N LYS A 44 -14.80 -19.85 0.57
CA LYS A 44 -13.76 -20.72 1.10
C LYS A 44 -12.47 -20.62 0.29
N ALA A 45 -12.54 -20.64 -1.02
CA ALA A 45 -11.38 -20.50 -1.92
C ALA A 45 -10.70 -19.14 -1.71
N ILE A 46 -11.46 -18.06 -1.60
CA ILE A 46 -10.90 -16.73 -1.30
C ILE A 46 -10.24 -16.70 0.09
N ARG A 47 -10.85 -17.30 1.11
CA ARG A 47 -10.22 -17.38 2.44
C ARG A 47 -8.92 -18.18 2.45
N GLU A 48 -8.86 -19.27 1.71
CA GLU A 48 -7.63 -20.06 1.56
C GLU A 48 -6.53 -19.24 0.85
N LEU A 49 -6.90 -18.43 -0.12
CA LEU A 49 -5.98 -17.56 -0.87
C LEU A 49 -5.52 -16.35 -0.06
N CYS A 50 -6.45 -15.63 0.57
CA CYS A 50 -6.20 -14.33 1.21
C CYS A 50 -5.97 -14.44 2.73
N GLY A 51 -6.29 -15.59 3.36
CA GLY A 51 -6.35 -15.74 4.81
C GLY A 51 -5.10 -15.25 5.55
N PRO A 52 -3.90 -15.71 5.20
CA PRO A 52 -2.68 -15.29 5.90
C PRO A 52 -2.42 -13.76 5.84
N VAL A 53 -2.69 -13.16 4.68
CA VAL A 53 -2.52 -11.70 4.52
C VAL A 53 -3.65 -10.94 5.19
N PHE A 54 -4.87 -11.45 5.14
CA PHE A 54 -5.98 -10.85 5.87
C PHE A 54 -5.75 -10.84 7.39
N ASP A 55 -5.22 -11.92 7.94
CA ASP A 55 -4.86 -12.01 9.36
C ASP A 55 -3.76 -11.01 9.73
N GLU A 56 -2.76 -10.86 8.87
CA GLU A 56 -1.66 -9.91 9.04
C GLU A 56 -2.12 -8.45 8.95
N LEU A 57 -2.95 -8.13 7.97
CA LEU A 57 -3.57 -6.81 7.83
C LEU A 57 -4.47 -6.50 9.04
N SER A 58 -5.25 -7.46 9.52
CA SER A 58 -6.10 -7.31 10.69
C SER A 58 -5.28 -7.01 11.95
N TYR A 59 -4.11 -7.64 12.12
CA TYR A 59 -3.20 -7.37 13.23
C TYR A 59 -2.74 -5.90 13.25
N ASN A 60 -2.47 -5.30 12.08
CA ASN A 60 -2.11 -3.89 12.00
C ASN A 60 -3.31 -2.96 12.14
N GLU A 61 -4.45 -3.32 11.54
CA GLU A 61 -5.70 -2.55 11.64
C GLU A 61 -6.14 -2.36 13.10
N GLU A 62 -6.05 -3.41 13.94
CA GLU A 62 -6.38 -3.33 15.36
C GLU A 62 -5.55 -2.26 16.09
N TRP A 63 -4.27 -2.13 15.76
CA TRP A 63 -3.44 -1.06 16.30
C TRP A 63 -3.86 0.31 15.75
N MET A 64 -4.09 0.43 14.45
CA MET A 64 -4.49 1.71 13.83
C MET A 64 -5.79 2.23 14.45
N TRP A 65 -6.73 1.36 14.80
CA TRP A 65 -7.96 1.76 15.49
C TRP A 65 -7.70 2.43 16.85
N THR A 66 -6.62 2.04 17.56
CA THR A 66 -6.25 2.68 18.83
C THR A 66 -5.69 4.09 18.66
N MET A 67 -5.30 4.45 17.44
CA MET A 67 -4.75 5.75 17.10
C MET A 67 -5.83 6.77 16.67
N GLN A 68 -7.08 6.34 16.52
CA GLN A 68 -8.20 7.24 16.28
C GLN A 68 -8.77 7.76 17.59
N ASP A 69 -8.88 9.08 17.74
CA ASP A 69 -9.52 9.71 18.88
C ASP A 69 -11.04 9.50 18.82
N PRO A 70 -11.65 8.85 19.81
CA PRO A 70 -13.09 8.60 19.81
C PRO A 70 -13.94 9.86 20.03
N GLU A 71 -13.36 10.99 20.49
CA GLU A 71 -14.09 12.21 20.77
C GLU A 71 -14.38 13.02 19.51
N ASP A 72 -13.45 13.05 18.55
CA ASP A 72 -13.58 13.86 17.34
C ASP A 72 -13.32 13.11 16.02
N GLY A 73 -12.88 11.84 16.10
CA GLY A 73 -12.60 11.01 14.94
C GLY A 73 -11.24 11.23 14.26
N GLY A 74 -10.47 12.23 14.69
CA GLY A 74 -9.14 12.51 14.17
C GLY A 74 -8.13 11.42 14.52
N VAL A 75 -7.09 11.26 13.70
CA VAL A 75 -6.12 10.18 13.83
C VAL A 75 -4.74 10.73 14.18
N TYR A 76 -4.14 10.19 15.24
CA TYR A 76 -2.79 10.55 15.67
C TYR A 76 -1.76 10.05 14.68
N HIS A 77 -0.77 10.89 14.37
CA HIS A 77 0.17 10.67 13.28
C HIS A 77 1.10 9.46 13.49
N LYS A 78 1.64 9.32 14.69
CA LYS A 78 2.54 8.19 15.03
C LYS A 78 2.59 7.88 16.52
N LEU A 79 3.03 6.66 16.83
CA LEU A 79 3.43 6.19 18.14
C LEU A 79 4.94 5.96 18.12
N THR A 80 5.73 6.74 18.88
CA THR A 80 7.17 6.80 18.74
C THR A 80 7.89 6.89 20.09
N THR A 81 9.15 6.45 20.12
CA THR A 81 10.12 6.83 21.15
C THR A 81 10.76 8.18 20.79
N PRO A 82 11.37 8.91 21.74
CA PRO A 82 12.06 10.17 21.43
C PRO A 82 13.19 9.99 20.40
N ASN A 83 13.95 8.92 20.55
CA ASN A 83 15.06 8.56 19.67
C ASN A 83 14.89 7.11 19.21
N PHE A 84 15.56 6.76 18.10
CA PHE A 84 15.65 5.37 17.70
C PHE A 84 16.31 4.52 18.79
N GLU A 85 15.76 3.33 19.02
CA GLU A 85 16.38 2.34 19.91
C GLU A 85 17.71 1.84 19.34
N GLY A 86 18.57 1.32 20.19
CA GLY A 86 19.75 0.56 19.77
C GLY A 86 19.36 -0.76 19.08
N PHE A 87 20.37 -1.51 18.65
CA PHE A 87 20.17 -2.86 18.11
C PHE A 87 19.94 -3.86 19.26
N ILE A 88 18.74 -3.86 19.79
CA ILE A 88 18.24 -4.69 20.88
C ILE A 88 16.89 -5.28 20.47
N THR A 89 16.44 -6.34 21.12
CA THR A 89 15.12 -6.94 20.85
C THR A 89 13.98 -6.01 21.32
N PRO A 90 12.77 -6.15 20.77
CA PRO A 90 11.61 -5.35 21.20
C PRO A 90 11.31 -5.46 22.70
N THR A 91 11.62 -6.61 23.32
CA THR A 91 11.40 -6.85 24.74
C THR A 91 12.39 -6.09 25.65
N GLU A 92 13.49 -5.63 25.08
CA GLU A 92 14.52 -4.83 25.77
C GLU A 92 14.32 -3.32 25.57
N CYS A 93 13.35 -2.93 24.74
CA CYS A 93 13.01 -1.52 24.50
C CYS A 93 12.21 -0.96 25.67
N HIS A 94 12.83 -0.10 26.46
CA HIS A 94 12.24 0.46 27.68
C HIS A 94 12.01 1.97 27.61
N GLN A 95 12.33 2.63 26.49
CA GLN A 95 12.02 4.04 26.31
C GLN A 95 10.51 4.29 26.38
N GLN A 96 10.13 5.41 26.97
CA GLN A 96 8.74 5.86 26.98
C GLN A 96 8.30 6.13 25.53
N ARG A 97 7.13 5.61 25.15
CA ARG A 97 6.51 5.90 23.86
C ARG A 97 5.53 7.06 24.00
N TYR A 98 5.48 7.88 22.97
CA TYR A 98 4.63 9.06 22.85
C TYR A 98 3.74 8.95 21.63
N VAL A 99 2.49 9.32 21.80
CA VAL A 99 1.58 9.63 20.70
C VAL A 99 1.76 11.10 20.37
N VAL A 100 1.99 11.42 19.10
CA VAL A 100 2.14 12.80 18.63
C VAL A 100 0.80 13.34 18.10
N GLN A 101 0.76 14.62 17.70
CA GLN A 101 -0.48 15.24 17.23
C GLN A 101 -1.16 14.48 16.09
N LYS A 102 -2.44 14.75 15.93
CA LYS A 102 -3.24 14.31 14.77
C LYS A 102 -2.76 15.02 13.51
N SER A 103 -2.91 14.36 12.35
CA SER A 103 -2.64 15.01 11.05
C SER A 103 -3.69 14.65 10.01
N VAL A 104 -3.83 15.55 9.03
CA VAL A 104 -4.76 15.38 7.91
C VAL A 104 -4.42 14.14 7.10
N THR A 105 -3.14 13.92 6.79
CA THR A 105 -2.64 12.75 6.03
C THR A 105 -2.91 11.45 6.79
N ALA A 106 -2.58 11.37 8.09
CA ALA A 106 -2.88 10.18 8.89
C ALA A 106 -4.38 9.85 8.93
N ALA A 107 -5.25 10.86 9.03
CA ALA A 107 -6.70 10.65 9.05
C ALA A 107 -7.22 10.12 7.70
N LEU A 108 -6.67 10.60 6.58
CA LEU A 108 -7.08 10.20 5.23
C LEU A 108 -6.54 8.83 4.85
N ASP A 109 -5.26 8.53 5.15
CA ASP A 109 -4.66 7.21 4.92
C ASP A 109 -5.34 6.12 5.76
N PHE A 110 -5.70 6.46 6.98
CA PHE A 110 -6.54 5.60 7.83
C PHE A 110 -7.89 5.31 7.15
N ALA A 111 -8.58 6.35 6.63
CA ALA A 111 -9.88 6.17 5.98
C ALA A 111 -9.79 5.33 4.70
N GLY A 112 -8.78 5.57 3.85
CA GLY A 112 -8.53 4.81 2.63
C GLY A 112 -8.22 3.35 2.89
N SER A 113 -7.34 3.07 3.86
CA SER A 113 -6.95 1.70 4.22
C SER A 113 -8.11 0.87 4.79
N LEU A 114 -9.00 1.48 5.58
CA LEU A 114 -10.18 0.79 6.11
C LEU A 114 -11.16 0.35 5.01
N TYR A 115 -11.26 1.09 3.91
CA TYR A 115 -12.05 0.67 2.75
C TYR A 115 -11.45 -0.58 2.10
N SER A 116 -10.13 -0.60 1.89
CA SER A 116 -9.43 -1.76 1.35
C SER A 116 -9.65 -3.00 2.21
N MET A 117 -9.56 -2.86 3.54
CA MET A 117 -9.86 -3.92 4.50
C MET A 117 -11.33 -4.36 4.46
N ALA A 118 -12.26 -3.42 4.32
CA ALA A 118 -13.69 -3.74 4.22
C ALA A 118 -14.00 -4.55 2.95
N ARG A 119 -13.35 -4.23 1.85
CA ARG A 119 -13.49 -5.00 0.59
C ARG A 119 -12.94 -6.41 0.73
N LEU A 120 -11.72 -6.59 1.25
CA LEU A 120 -11.15 -7.92 1.50
C LEU A 120 -12.05 -8.74 2.44
N HIS A 121 -12.56 -8.13 3.50
CA HIS A 121 -13.50 -8.74 4.42
C HIS A 121 -14.79 -9.16 3.71
N GLY A 122 -15.36 -8.29 2.88
CA GLY A 122 -16.54 -8.58 2.07
C GLY A 122 -16.34 -9.79 1.17
N PHE A 123 -15.19 -9.93 0.53
CA PHE A 123 -14.85 -11.11 -0.27
C PHE A 123 -14.67 -12.37 0.58
N ALA A 124 -13.96 -12.27 1.70
CA ALA A 124 -13.64 -13.43 2.55
C ALA A 124 -14.83 -13.98 3.35
N LEU A 125 -15.83 -13.15 3.63
CA LEU A 125 -16.91 -13.48 4.58
C LEU A 125 -18.30 -13.40 3.96
N MET A 126 -18.42 -13.47 2.66
CA MET A 126 -19.71 -13.55 1.98
C MET A 126 -20.56 -14.70 2.53
N GLY A 127 -21.65 -14.36 3.22
CA GLY A 127 -22.52 -15.32 3.89
C GLY A 127 -22.19 -15.64 5.35
N ALA A 128 -21.22 -14.96 5.95
CA ALA A 128 -20.89 -15.09 7.35
C ALA A 128 -21.81 -14.25 8.27
N ASP A 129 -21.71 -14.53 9.54
CA ASP A 129 -22.64 -14.10 10.60
C ASP A 129 -22.74 -12.58 10.81
N ILE A 130 -23.63 -12.19 11.73
CA ILE A 130 -23.88 -10.79 12.12
C ILE A 130 -22.62 -10.07 12.63
N ASN A 131 -21.62 -10.78 13.15
CA ASN A 131 -20.39 -10.18 13.66
C ASN A 131 -19.53 -9.64 12.51
N ALA A 132 -19.46 -10.36 11.40
CA ALA A 132 -18.78 -9.91 10.20
C ALA A 132 -19.39 -8.61 9.64
N TYR A 133 -20.72 -8.53 9.59
CA TYR A 133 -21.42 -7.31 9.19
C TYR A 133 -21.15 -6.14 10.16
N ASN A 134 -21.11 -6.38 11.44
CA ASN A 134 -20.83 -5.33 12.43
C ASN A 134 -19.40 -4.79 12.30
N ILE A 135 -18.41 -5.64 12.06
CA ILE A 135 -17.02 -5.22 11.82
C ILE A 135 -16.92 -4.42 10.50
N TYR A 136 -17.56 -4.91 9.45
CA TYR A 136 -17.65 -4.20 8.17
C TYR A 136 -18.21 -2.78 8.35
N LYS A 137 -19.35 -2.66 9.03
CA LYS A 137 -19.96 -1.36 9.34
C LYS A 137 -19.04 -0.46 10.18
N LEU A 138 -18.39 -1.03 11.20
CA LEU A 138 -17.49 -0.28 12.09
C LEU A 138 -16.33 0.35 11.32
N ARG A 139 -15.77 -0.32 10.30
CA ARG A 139 -14.73 0.24 9.45
C ARG A 139 -15.20 1.52 8.75
N PHE A 140 -16.40 1.48 8.19
CA PHE A 140 -16.95 2.68 7.53
C PHE A 140 -17.27 3.79 8.51
N ASP A 141 -17.86 3.51 9.65
CA ASP A 141 -18.15 4.51 10.69
C ASP A 141 -16.84 5.22 11.12
N LYS A 142 -15.75 4.46 11.28
CA LYS A 142 -14.42 5.01 11.60
C LYS A 142 -13.80 5.80 10.46
N ALA A 143 -13.88 5.29 9.24
CA ALA A 143 -13.35 5.97 8.04
C ALA A 143 -14.09 7.30 7.79
N GLU A 144 -15.42 7.33 7.90
CA GLU A 144 -16.22 8.56 7.76
C GLU A 144 -15.89 9.58 8.85
N ALA A 145 -15.67 9.13 10.10
CA ALA A 145 -15.27 10.02 11.18
C ALA A 145 -13.89 10.65 10.94
N ALA A 146 -12.91 9.84 10.50
CA ALA A 146 -11.57 10.33 10.18
C ALA A 146 -11.59 11.31 8.99
N TYR A 147 -12.34 10.99 7.95
CA TYR A 147 -12.51 11.86 6.79
C TYR A 147 -13.18 13.20 7.16
N ALA A 148 -14.23 13.16 7.98
CA ALA A 148 -14.91 14.36 8.46
C ALA A 148 -13.97 15.25 9.28
N TRP A 149 -13.12 14.65 10.12
CA TRP A 149 -12.10 15.38 10.85
C TRP A 149 -11.09 16.03 9.90
N ALA A 150 -10.59 15.31 8.90
CA ALA A 150 -9.66 15.84 7.90
C ALA A 150 -10.26 17.02 7.11
N LYS A 151 -11.53 16.93 6.72
CA LYS A 151 -12.25 18.03 6.06
C LYS A 151 -12.37 19.28 6.95
N ALA A 152 -12.50 19.10 8.26
CA ALA A 152 -12.57 20.20 9.23
C ALA A 152 -11.18 20.78 9.56
N HIS A 153 -10.10 20.03 9.32
CA HIS A 153 -8.73 20.40 9.64
C HIS A 153 -7.77 20.19 8.45
N PRO A 154 -8.05 20.77 7.27
CA PRO A 154 -7.31 20.46 6.04
C PRO A 154 -5.83 20.89 6.07
N ASP A 155 -5.48 21.80 6.96
CA ASP A 155 -4.12 22.35 7.13
C ASP A 155 -3.36 21.70 8.31
N ALA A 156 -3.92 20.66 8.94
CA ALA A 156 -3.32 19.99 10.10
C ALA A 156 -2.22 19.01 9.67
N PHE A 157 -1.16 19.50 9.06
CA PHE A 157 0.01 18.70 8.70
C PHE A 157 0.91 18.44 9.91
N TYR A 158 1.53 17.25 9.95
CA TYR A 158 2.53 16.95 10.96
C TYR A 158 3.84 17.66 10.64
N ASN A 159 4.27 18.53 11.54
CA ASN A 159 5.56 19.21 11.46
C ASN A 159 6.40 18.91 12.72
N GLN A 160 7.37 18.02 12.60
CA GLN A 160 8.20 17.56 13.72
C GLN A 160 9.00 18.71 14.35
N TRP A 161 9.44 19.70 13.58
CA TRP A 161 10.16 20.86 14.12
C TRP A 161 9.28 21.73 15.01
N GLU A 162 8.03 21.96 14.64
CA GLU A 162 7.08 22.72 15.43
C GLU A 162 6.69 21.97 16.72
N VAL A 163 6.55 20.63 16.61
CA VAL A 163 6.29 19.78 17.76
C VAL A 163 7.43 19.88 18.77
N ASN A 164 8.67 19.70 18.31
CA ASN A 164 9.88 19.78 19.17
C ASN A 164 10.09 21.19 19.74
N ALA A 165 9.68 22.24 19.02
CA ALA A 165 9.75 23.61 19.56
C ALA A 165 8.70 23.88 20.67
N THR A 166 7.69 23.03 20.80
CA THR A 166 6.55 23.24 21.70
C THR A 166 6.52 22.26 22.88
N TYR A 167 6.96 21.03 22.66
CA TYR A 167 6.82 19.92 23.62
C TYR A 167 8.16 19.21 23.87
N ASP A 168 8.31 18.69 25.09
CA ASP A 168 9.42 17.83 25.51
C ASP A 168 8.92 16.38 25.69
N PRO A 169 9.77 15.37 25.43
CA PRO A 169 11.10 15.46 24.83
C PRO A 169 11.07 15.68 23.32
N ASP A 170 12.16 16.18 22.74
CA ASP A 170 12.33 16.24 21.29
C ASP A 170 12.21 14.83 20.69
N ILE A 171 11.50 14.75 19.56
CA ILE A 171 11.35 13.54 18.76
C ILE A 171 12.30 13.61 17.57
N THR A 172 13.17 12.61 17.41
CA THR A 172 14.19 12.55 16.34
C THR A 172 13.99 11.39 15.35
N THR A 173 12.94 10.58 15.56
CA THR A 173 12.57 9.46 14.69
C THR A 173 11.90 9.95 13.39
N GLY A 174 11.63 9.05 12.44
CA GLY A 174 11.01 9.39 11.15
C GLY A 174 9.79 10.32 11.28
N ALA A 175 9.66 11.28 10.40
CA ALA A 175 8.58 12.27 10.45
C ALA A 175 7.34 11.83 9.65
N TYR A 176 7.52 11.31 8.45
CA TYR A 176 6.43 11.05 7.49
C TYR A 176 5.51 12.26 7.30
N GLY A 177 6.11 13.46 7.32
CA GLY A 177 5.40 14.72 7.12
C GLY A 177 5.15 15.01 5.65
N ASP A 178 4.05 15.70 5.37
CA ASP A 178 3.69 16.14 4.05
C ASP A 178 3.35 17.63 4.05
N ILE A 179 3.19 18.20 2.85
CA ILE A 179 2.82 19.61 2.64
C ILE A 179 1.55 19.76 1.79
N SER A 180 1.02 18.65 1.25
CA SER A 180 -0.23 18.53 0.53
C SER A 180 -0.94 17.27 1.02
N ALA A 181 -2.26 17.23 0.91
CA ALA A 181 -3.08 16.06 1.20
C ALA A 181 -4.09 15.82 0.06
N ASP A 182 -3.86 16.40 -1.12
CA ASP A 182 -4.80 16.30 -2.23
C ASP A 182 -4.94 14.86 -2.75
N ASP A 183 -3.87 14.11 -2.77
CA ASP A 183 -3.84 12.73 -3.19
C ASP A 183 -4.44 11.77 -2.15
N GLU A 184 -4.24 12.04 -0.84
CA GLU A 184 -4.93 11.31 0.22
C GLU A 184 -6.44 11.63 0.22
N PHE A 185 -6.82 12.89 0.00
CA PHE A 185 -8.24 13.24 -0.19
C PHE A 185 -8.84 12.51 -1.40
N PHE A 186 -8.13 12.43 -2.51
CA PHE A 186 -8.60 11.67 -3.67
C PHE A 186 -8.79 10.19 -3.37
N TRP A 187 -7.82 9.54 -2.71
CA TRP A 187 -7.91 8.14 -2.34
C TRP A 187 -9.04 7.88 -1.34
N ALA A 188 -9.09 8.63 -0.24
CA ALA A 188 -10.11 8.45 0.80
C ALA A 188 -11.52 8.78 0.29
N ALA A 189 -11.69 9.86 -0.50
CA ALA A 189 -12.98 10.22 -1.10
C ALA A 189 -13.45 9.16 -2.11
N SER A 190 -12.55 8.65 -2.97
CA SER A 190 -12.83 7.54 -3.88
C SER A 190 -13.32 6.31 -3.10
N SER A 191 -12.60 5.94 -2.06
CA SER A 191 -12.91 4.83 -1.17
C SER A 191 -14.30 4.96 -0.55
N LEU A 192 -14.59 6.10 0.05
CA LEU A 192 -15.87 6.38 0.71
C LEU A 192 -17.03 6.51 -0.29
N TYR A 193 -16.80 7.14 -1.45
CA TYR A 193 -17.82 7.20 -2.49
C TYR A 193 -18.19 5.82 -3.01
N LEU A 194 -17.20 4.99 -3.33
CA LEU A 194 -17.44 3.65 -3.86
C LEU A 194 -18.15 2.75 -2.84
N ALA A 195 -17.91 2.98 -1.55
CA ALA A 195 -18.59 2.27 -0.45
C ALA A 195 -20.02 2.74 -0.19
N THR A 196 -20.25 4.06 -0.21
CA THR A 196 -21.49 4.66 0.34
C THR A 196 -22.39 5.29 -0.71
N LYS A 197 -21.84 5.62 -1.89
CA LYS A 197 -22.50 6.38 -2.96
C LYS A 197 -23.04 7.76 -2.52
N LYS A 198 -22.48 8.33 -1.43
CA LYS A 198 -22.86 9.67 -0.99
C LYS A 198 -22.29 10.74 -1.92
N PRO A 199 -23.13 11.68 -2.43
CA PRO A 199 -22.70 12.63 -3.46
C PRO A 199 -21.55 13.56 -3.03
N GLU A 200 -21.46 13.88 -1.74
CA GLU A 200 -20.41 14.74 -1.19
C GLU A 200 -19.00 14.19 -1.45
N TYR A 201 -18.82 12.87 -1.38
CA TYR A 201 -17.53 12.24 -1.68
C TYR A 201 -17.22 12.28 -3.18
N LEU A 202 -18.22 12.18 -4.06
CA LEU A 202 -18.00 12.30 -5.50
C LEU A 202 -17.52 13.71 -5.90
N GLU A 203 -18.03 14.73 -5.24
CA GLU A 203 -17.56 16.11 -5.45
C GLU A 203 -16.11 16.28 -4.98
N ASP A 204 -15.73 15.65 -3.88
CA ASP A 204 -14.34 15.64 -3.42
C ASP A 204 -13.44 14.83 -4.37
N VAL A 205 -13.87 13.68 -4.89
CA VAL A 205 -13.15 12.94 -5.93
C VAL A 205 -12.85 13.83 -7.14
N LYS A 206 -13.84 14.57 -7.63
CA LYS A 206 -13.64 15.49 -8.76
C LYS A 206 -12.70 16.64 -8.43
N LYS A 207 -12.80 17.17 -7.22
CA LYS A 207 -11.99 18.29 -6.75
C LYS A 207 -10.52 17.94 -6.66
N TYR A 208 -10.21 16.75 -6.14
CA TYR A 208 -8.85 16.28 -5.86
C TYR A 208 -8.32 15.29 -6.91
N PHE A 209 -9.01 15.18 -8.04
CA PHE A 209 -8.62 14.27 -9.11
C PHE A 209 -7.24 14.62 -9.64
N PRO A 210 -6.26 13.68 -9.66
CA PRO A 210 -4.88 13.97 -10.04
C PRO A 210 -4.77 14.41 -11.52
N GLU A 211 -3.78 15.24 -11.83
CA GLU A 211 -3.52 15.71 -13.19
C GLU A 211 -2.94 14.61 -14.09
N GLY A 212 -2.22 13.64 -13.50
CA GLY A 212 -1.61 12.52 -14.19
C GLY A 212 -1.35 11.35 -13.24
N PHE A 213 -0.83 10.25 -13.78
CA PHE A 213 -0.40 9.10 -12.99
C PHE A 213 1.11 9.18 -12.75
N ASP A 214 1.54 8.93 -11.52
CA ASP A 214 2.94 8.75 -11.14
C ASP A 214 3.05 7.56 -10.19
N LEU A 215 4.29 7.14 -9.84
CA LEU A 215 4.50 6.05 -8.91
C LEU A 215 4.06 6.41 -7.50
N MET A 216 3.37 5.48 -6.90
CA MET A 216 2.93 5.58 -5.52
C MET A 216 4.09 5.52 -4.54
N THR A 217 3.97 6.26 -3.47
CA THR A 217 4.84 6.23 -2.29
C THR A 217 3.98 6.50 -1.06
N TRP A 218 4.56 6.45 0.14
CA TRP A 218 3.84 6.88 1.35
C TRP A 218 3.44 8.37 1.34
N GLY A 219 4.08 9.22 0.55
CA GLY A 219 3.77 10.64 0.35
C GLY A 219 3.10 10.94 -1.00
N TYR A 220 2.65 9.92 -1.72
CA TYR A 220 1.83 10.07 -2.92
C TYR A 220 0.97 8.82 -3.13
N VAL A 221 -0.27 8.87 -2.68
CA VAL A 221 -1.19 7.72 -2.64
C VAL A 221 -2.31 7.76 -3.68
N ALA A 222 -2.33 8.77 -4.56
CA ALA A 222 -3.34 8.89 -5.62
C ALA A 222 -3.53 7.60 -6.46
N PRO A 223 -2.47 6.82 -6.80
CA PRO A 223 -2.63 5.57 -7.53
C PRO A 223 -3.56 4.56 -6.84
N LEU A 224 -3.62 4.50 -5.51
CA LEU A 224 -4.56 3.63 -4.81
C LEU A 224 -6.02 4.05 -5.07
N GLY A 225 -6.28 5.35 -5.17
CA GLY A 225 -7.56 5.88 -5.60
C GLY A 225 -7.90 5.49 -7.05
N VAL A 226 -6.93 5.59 -7.96
CA VAL A 226 -7.07 5.15 -9.36
C VAL A 226 -7.42 3.66 -9.42
N PHE A 227 -6.68 2.82 -8.68
CA PHE A 227 -6.92 1.38 -8.65
C PHE A 227 -8.31 1.03 -8.09
N ASN A 228 -8.80 1.74 -7.09
CA ASN A 228 -10.16 1.58 -6.60
C ASN A 228 -11.22 1.74 -7.70
N TRP A 229 -11.07 2.73 -8.58
CA TRP A 229 -11.99 2.96 -9.70
C TRP A 229 -11.90 1.87 -10.77
N LEU A 230 -10.70 1.41 -11.10
CA LEU A 230 -10.49 0.33 -12.07
C LEU A 230 -11.08 -0.99 -11.58
N GLN A 231 -10.88 -1.30 -10.31
CA GLN A 231 -11.46 -2.49 -9.68
C GLN A 231 -12.99 -2.39 -9.55
N TYR A 232 -13.51 -1.20 -9.27
CA TYR A 232 -14.95 -0.97 -9.24
C TYR A 232 -15.59 -1.29 -10.61
N GLU A 233 -15.02 -0.81 -11.70
CA GLU A 233 -15.52 -1.14 -13.03
C GLU A 233 -15.49 -2.65 -13.29
N LYS A 234 -14.35 -3.29 -13.01
CA LYS A 234 -14.20 -4.74 -13.17
C LYS A 234 -15.24 -5.50 -12.37
N PHE A 235 -15.45 -5.10 -11.13
CA PHE A 235 -16.48 -5.68 -10.28
C PHE A 235 -17.90 -5.48 -10.83
N MET A 236 -18.24 -4.27 -11.28
CA MET A 236 -19.57 -3.95 -11.78
C MET A 236 -19.90 -4.57 -13.15
N THR A 237 -18.87 -4.87 -13.95
CA THR A 237 -19.02 -5.48 -15.28
C THR A 237 -18.97 -7.01 -15.26
N ALA A 238 -18.55 -7.62 -14.15
CA ALA A 238 -18.52 -9.08 -14.02
C ALA A 238 -19.93 -9.67 -14.12
N LYS A 239 -20.14 -10.59 -15.07
CA LYS A 239 -21.45 -11.06 -15.55
C LYS A 239 -22.37 -11.73 -14.52
N LYS A 240 -21.91 -12.02 -13.29
CA LYS A 240 -22.68 -12.79 -12.30
C LYS A 240 -22.79 -12.13 -10.91
N VAL A 241 -22.36 -10.89 -10.76
CA VAL A 241 -22.37 -10.24 -9.44
C VAL A 241 -23.41 -9.13 -9.39
N HIS A 242 -24.55 -9.47 -8.83
CA HIS A 242 -25.49 -8.46 -8.33
C HIS A 242 -25.17 -8.13 -6.89
N PHE A 243 -23.98 -7.53 -6.64
CA PHE A 243 -23.67 -6.98 -5.32
C PHE A 243 -24.20 -5.56 -5.25
N THR A 244 -25.27 -5.46 -4.55
CA THR A 244 -25.88 -4.18 -4.23
C THR A 244 -25.82 -4.03 -2.71
N GLY A 245 -25.29 -2.93 -2.25
CA GLY A 245 -25.15 -2.65 -0.83
C GLY A 245 -26.47 -2.59 -0.05
N GLU A 246 -27.61 -2.69 -0.74
CA GLU A 246 -28.94 -2.69 -0.13
C GLU A 246 -29.75 -3.87 -0.65
N SER A 247 -30.02 -4.83 0.23
CA SER A 247 -31.08 -5.81 0.01
C SER A 247 -32.40 -5.29 0.57
N TYR A 248 -33.47 -5.51 -0.16
CA TYR A 248 -34.82 -5.28 0.34
C TYR A 248 -35.66 -6.52 0.18
N TYR A 249 -36.58 -6.72 1.13
CA TYR A 249 -37.50 -7.84 1.06
C TYR A 249 -38.71 -7.48 0.18
N ASP A 250 -38.82 -8.17 -0.95
CA ASP A 250 -39.99 -8.05 -1.83
C ASP A 250 -41.12 -8.92 -1.32
N LYS A 251 -42.12 -8.27 -0.70
CA LYS A 251 -43.30 -8.94 -0.12
C LYS A 251 -44.21 -9.61 -1.14
N THR A 252 -44.06 -9.25 -2.43
CA THR A 252 -44.89 -9.78 -3.51
C THR A 252 -44.41 -11.15 -3.97
N GLU A 253 -43.08 -11.31 -3.97
CA GLU A 253 -42.44 -12.54 -4.42
C GLU A 253 -41.88 -13.38 -3.28
N ASP A 254 -41.99 -12.88 -2.02
CA ASP A 254 -41.47 -13.52 -0.81
C ASP A 254 -39.99 -13.85 -0.87
N ILE A 255 -39.20 -12.96 -1.47
CA ILE A 255 -37.74 -13.10 -1.63
C ILE A 255 -37.01 -11.81 -1.28
N TYR A 256 -35.73 -11.95 -0.90
CA TYR A 256 -34.81 -10.82 -0.83
C TYR A 256 -34.34 -10.48 -2.23
N LYS A 257 -34.53 -9.22 -2.63
CA LYS A 257 -33.97 -8.63 -3.85
C LYS A 257 -32.87 -7.67 -3.49
N TYR A 258 -31.93 -7.54 -4.39
CA TYR A 258 -30.84 -6.59 -4.27
C TYR A 258 -31.11 -5.42 -5.22
N LYS A 259 -30.75 -4.22 -4.77
CA LYS A 259 -30.81 -3.04 -5.61
C LYS A 259 -29.68 -3.13 -6.63
N GLU A 260 -30.00 -3.21 -7.90
CA GLU A 260 -29.01 -3.19 -8.96
C GLU A 260 -28.44 -1.76 -9.09
N TYR A 261 -27.12 -1.64 -8.98
CA TYR A 261 -26.41 -0.43 -9.36
C TYR A 261 -25.79 -0.63 -10.74
N THR A 262 -25.84 0.42 -11.55
CA THR A 262 -25.12 0.49 -12.82
C THR A 262 -24.11 1.63 -12.71
N ILE A 263 -23.00 1.50 -13.42
CA ILE A 263 -22.02 2.59 -13.54
C ILE A 263 -22.74 3.79 -14.17
N THR A 264 -22.73 4.92 -13.50
CA THR A 264 -23.31 6.17 -14.01
C THR A 264 -22.37 6.83 -15.03
N GLU A 265 -22.87 7.78 -15.83
CA GLU A 265 -22.05 8.54 -16.78
C GLU A 265 -20.89 9.26 -16.08
N GLN A 266 -21.11 9.82 -14.89
CA GLN A 266 -20.06 10.51 -14.12
C GLN A 266 -19.01 9.54 -13.59
N GLU A 267 -19.40 8.37 -13.13
CA GLU A 267 -18.48 7.31 -12.72
C GLU A 267 -17.66 6.80 -13.91
N GLN A 268 -18.30 6.61 -15.07
CA GLN A 268 -17.60 6.17 -16.27
C GLN A 268 -16.57 7.19 -16.75
N GLU A 269 -16.88 8.49 -16.67
CA GLU A 269 -15.92 9.56 -16.99
C GLU A 269 -14.67 9.49 -16.10
N ILE A 270 -14.86 9.26 -14.79
CA ILE A 270 -13.74 9.10 -13.85
C ILE A 270 -12.91 7.85 -14.19
N ILE A 271 -13.57 6.73 -14.44
CA ILE A 271 -12.93 5.47 -14.81
C ILE A 271 -12.10 5.63 -16.09
N ASP A 272 -12.69 6.24 -17.12
CA ASP A 272 -12.01 6.44 -18.41
C ASP A 272 -10.76 7.34 -18.27
N ARG A 273 -10.84 8.37 -17.41
CA ARG A 273 -9.69 9.22 -17.08
C ARG A 273 -8.62 8.44 -16.32
N CYS A 274 -9.00 7.62 -15.34
CA CYS A 274 -8.07 6.74 -14.61
C CYS A 274 -7.32 5.79 -15.56
N LYS A 275 -8.05 5.15 -16.49
CA LYS A 275 -7.45 4.29 -17.51
C LYS A 275 -6.48 5.05 -18.42
N ALA A 276 -6.92 6.20 -18.93
CA ALA A 276 -6.09 7.00 -19.84
C ALA A 276 -4.76 7.42 -19.20
N MET A 277 -4.79 7.94 -17.96
CA MET A 277 -3.59 8.35 -17.24
C MET A 277 -2.63 7.17 -16.98
N LEU A 278 -3.16 6.05 -16.52
CA LEU A 278 -2.35 4.86 -16.24
C LEU A 278 -1.70 4.31 -17.52
N LEU A 279 -2.47 4.19 -18.61
CA LEU A 279 -1.95 3.65 -19.87
C LEU A 279 -0.92 4.59 -20.49
N GLU A 280 -1.12 5.91 -20.43
CA GLU A 280 -0.14 6.91 -20.88
C GLU A 280 1.17 6.79 -20.09
N TYR A 281 1.08 6.70 -18.76
CA TYR A 281 2.24 6.48 -17.90
C TYR A 281 2.99 5.20 -18.25
N CYS A 282 2.27 4.08 -18.40
CA CYS A 282 2.87 2.78 -18.71
C CYS A 282 3.52 2.78 -20.10
N ASP A 283 2.89 3.36 -21.11
CA ASP A 283 3.44 3.43 -22.46
C ASP A 283 4.70 4.30 -22.51
N ASN A 284 4.73 5.44 -21.83
CA ASN A 284 5.90 6.28 -21.71
C ASN A 284 7.05 5.55 -20.99
N SER A 285 6.75 4.85 -19.90
CA SER A 285 7.74 4.07 -19.15
C SER A 285 8.37 2.95 -20.00
N ILE A 286 7.59 2.30 -20.87
CA ILE A 286 8.11 1.28 -21.79
C ILE A 286 9.07 1.89 -22.82
N LEU A 287 8.78 3.08 -23.32
CA LEU A 287 9.68 3.80 -24.24
C LEU A 287 11.00 4.17 -23.55
N ASP A 288 10.95 4.59 -22.29
CA ASP A 288 12.15 4.88 -21.49
C ASP A 288 13.01 3.62 -21.25
N ALA A 289 12.41 2.42 -21.24
CA ALA A 289 13.13 1.16 -21.10
C ALA A 289 13.94 0.76 -22.35
N GLU A 290 13.66 1.36 -23.50
CA GLU A 290 14.39 1.05 -24.75
C GLU A 290 15.87 1.46 -24.62
N GLY A 291 16.72 0.44 -24.59
CA GLY A 291 18.18 0.65 -24.46
C GLY A 291 18.71 0.60 -23.04
N SER A 292 17.88 0.35 -22.01
CA SER A 292 18.40 0.07 -20.68
C SER A 292 19.18 -1.25 -20.65
N CYS A 293 20.24 -1.31 -19.84
CA CYS A 293 21.13 -2.48 -19.76
C CYS A 293 20.39 -3.74 -19.29
N PHE A 294 19.37 -3.60 -18.46
CA PHE A 294 18.61 -4.71 -17.88
C PHE A 294 17.21 -4.84 -18.47
N ASN A 295 16.86 -4.00 -19.46
CA ASN A 295 15.55 -3.92 -20.09
C ASN A 295 14.39 -3.70 -19.11
N SER A 296 14.66 -3.18 -17.91
CA SER A 296 13.61 -2.78 -16.94
C SER A 296 13.08 -1.40 -17.33
N ALA A 297 11.80 -1.17 -17.10
CA ALA A 297 11.17 0.13 -17.37
C ALA A 297 11.42 1.15 -16.26
N TYR A 298 11.83 0.71 -15.07
CA TYR A 298 12.35 1.53 -13.98
C TYR A 298 13.86 1.33 -13.85
N GLY A 299 14.58 2.29 -13.26
CA GLY A 299 16.02 2.22 -13.08
C GLY A 299 16.83 2.63 -14.34
N ASN A 300 16.27 3.48 -15.18
CA ASN A 300 16.90 3.95 -16.42
C ASN A 300 17.56 5.31 -16.26
N LYS A 301 17.28 6.01 -15.19
CA LYS A 301 17.78 7.36 -14.90
C LYS A 301 18.49 7.35 -13.55
N PRO A 302 19.54 8.16 -13.33
CA PRO A 302 20.21 8.27 -12.03
C PRO A 302 19.24 8.61 -10.89
N GLU A 303 18.19 9.38 -11.17
CA GLU A 303 17.18 9.83 -10.21
C GLU A 303 16.25 8.71 -9.74
N ASP A 304 16.15 7.60 -10.49
CA ASP A 304 15.39 6.43 -10.10
C ASP A 304 16.02 5.73 -8.88
N PHE A 305 17.33 5.88 -8.70
CA PHE A 305 18.07 5.28 -7.60
C PHE A 305 18.09 6.21 -6.40
N ARG A 306 17.34 5.85 -5.39
CA ARG A 306 17.14 6.63 -4.17
C ARG A 306 16.82 5.71 -3.01
N TRP A 307 16.70 6.25 -1.83
CA TRP A 307 16.31 5.49 -0.65
C TRP A 307 14.97 4.77 -0.89
N GLY A 308 15.00 3.43 -0.80
CA GLY A 308 13.83 2.59 -1.03
C GLY A 308 13.49 2.32 -2.51
N CYS A 309 14.39 2.61 -3.44
CA CYS A 309 14.12 2.48 -4.89
C CYS A 309 13.71 1.06 -5.31
N ALA A 310 14.10 0.03 -4.56
CA ALA A 310 13.70 -1.35 -4.86
C ALA A 310 12.17 -1.54 -4.88
N SER A 311 11.43 -0.84 -4.02
CA SER A 311 9.97 -0.89 -4.05
C SER A 311 9.39 -0.27 -5.32
N SER A 312 10.02 0.78 -5.86
CA SER A 312 9.53 1.47 -7.07
C SER A 312 9.51 0.58 -8.30
N PHE A 313 10.43 -0.40 -8.40
CA PHE A 313 10.35 -1.43 -9.44
C PHE A 313 9.08 -2.28 -9.31
N CYS A 314 8.70 -2.63 -8.08
CA CYS A 314 7.47 -3.38 -7.80
C CYS A 314 6.23 -2.51 -8.03
N ASP A 315 6.25 -1.25 -7.61
CA ASP A 315 5.15 -0.30 -7.78
C ASP A 315 4.84 -0.06 -9.26
N GLN A 316 5.87 0.10 -10.08
CA GLN A 316 5.69 0.21 -11.53
C GLN A 316 5.21 -1.11 -12.15
N ALA A 317 5.67 -2.26 -11.65
CA ALA A 317 5.17 -3.56 -12.10
C ALA A 317 3.66 -3.72 -11.81
N ILE A 318 3.17 -3.23 -10.67
CA ILE A 318 1.73 -3.20 -10.36
C ILE A 318 0.98 -2.34 -11.39
N GLY A 319 1.48 -1.16 -11.73
CA GLY A 319 0.90 -0.32 -12.79
C GLY A 319 0.82 -1.06 -14.14
N PHE A 320 1.87 -1.75 -14.54
CA PHE A 320 1.86 -2.58 -15.75
C PHE A 320 0.87 -3.74 -15.69
N LEU A 321 0.70 -4.36 -14.54
CA LEU A 321 -0.27 -5.44 -14.36
C LEU A 321 -1.71 -4.93 -14.49
N TYR A 322 -2.01 -3.73 -14.00
CA TYR A 322 -3.30 -3.07 -14.26
C TYR A 322 -3.48 -2.75 -15.75
N ALA A 323 -2.44 -2.22 -16.41
CA ALA A 323 -2.49 -1.95 -17.84
C ALA A 323 -2.70 -3.24 -18.66
N TYR A 324 -2.09 -4.36 -18.25
CA TYR A 324 -2.33 -5.68 -18.84
C TYR A 324 -3.78 -6.14 -18.62
N ASP A 325 -4.31 -6.02 -17.41
CA ASP A 325 -5.69 -6.40 -17.09
C ASP A 325 -6.73 -5.61 -17.91
N ILE A 326 -6.48 -4.30 -18.14
CA ILE A 326 -7.34 -3.43 -18.94
C ILE A 326 -7.30 -3.77 -20.42
N THR A 327 -6.11 -4.08 -20.98
CA THR A 327 -5.90 -4.13 -22.44
C THR A 327 -5.70 -5.53 -23.00
N GLY A 328 -5.23 -6.49 -22.18
CA GLY A 328 -4.75 -7.79 -22.64
C GLY A 328 -3.43 -7.73 -23.42
N ASP A 329 -2.76 -6.56 -23.53
CA ASP A 329 -1.52 -6.43 -24.29
C ASP A 329 -0.33 -6.97 -23.52
N GLY A 330 0.28 -8.04 -24.01
CA GLY A 330 1.42 -8.72 -23.40
C GLY A 330 2.66 -7.85 -23.18
N LYS A 331 2.77 -6.68 -23.83
CA LYS A 331 3.89 -5.74 -23.61
C LYS A 331 3.97 -5.30 -22.13
N TYR A 332 2.82 -5.09 -21.49
CA TYR A 332 2.77 -4.68 -20.09
C TYR A 332 3.20 -5.81 -19.15
N LEU A 333 2.72 -7.03 -19.39
CA LEU A 333 3.12 -8.19 -18.61
C LEU A 333 4.63 -8.45 -18.69
N VAL A 334 5.22 -8.34 -19.89
CA VAL A 334 6.67 -8.47 -20.09
C VAL A 334 7.44 -7.42 -19.28
N ASN A 335 6.97 -6.17 -19.23
CA ASN A 335 7.67 -5.13 -18.47
C ASN A 335 7.46 -5.25 -16.95
N ALA A 336 6.32 -5.75 -16.49
CA ALA A 336 6.13 -6.13 -15.09
C ALA A 336 7.16 -7.19 -14.66
N HIS A 337 7.34 -8.26 -15.46
CA HIS A 337 8.35 -9.27 -15.19
C HIS A 337 9.78 -8.71 -15.18
N ARG A 338 10.11 -7.82 -16.11
CA ARG A 338 11.46 -7.21 -16.19
C ARG A 338 11.79 -6.41 -14.93
N ASN A 339 10.86 -5.63 -14.44
CA ASN A 339 11.02 -4.89 -13.20
C ASN A 339 11.22 -5.82 -11.99
N VAL A 340 10.39 -6.86 -11.85
CA VAL A 340 10.56 -7.85 -10.77
C VAL A 340 11.86 -8.63 -10.91
N ASN A 341 12.26 -8.99 -12.13
CA ASN A 341 13.55 -9.67 -12.38
C ASN A 341 14.75 -8.81 -11.97
N TYR A 342 14.65 -7.47 -12.11
CA TYR A 342 15.68 -6.57 -11.59
C TYR A 342 15.86 -6.77 -10.07
N ILE A 343 14.78 -6.78 -9.32
CA ILE A 343 14.79 -7.02 -7.87
C ILE A 343 15.34 -8.41 -7.53
N LEU A 344 15.06 -9.42 -8.36
CA LEU A 344 15.48 -10.80 -8.15
C LEU A 344 16.90 -11.11 -8.63
N GLY A 345 17.69 -10.09 -9.04
CA GLY A 345 19.12 -10.22 -9.31
C GLY A 345 19.58 -9.93 -10.74
N GLN A 346 18.67 -9.57 -11.66
CA GLN A 346 19.03 -9.06 -12.99
C GLN A 346 19.37 -7.57 -12.94
N ASN A 347 20.39 -7.20 -12.14
CA ASN A 347 20.79 -5.85 -11.86
C ASN A 347 22.35 -5.72 -11.81
N ALA A 348 22.85 -4.50 -11.68
CA ALA A 348 24.30 -4.23 -11.69
C ALA A 348 25.05 -4.91 -10.53
N THR A 349 24.44 -5.05 -9.37
CA THR A 349 25.06 -5.64 -8.18
C THR A 349 24.99 -7.17 -8.14
N GLY A 350 24.08 -7.77 -8.90
CA GLY A 350 23.78 -9.21 -8.90
C GLY A 350 23.12 -9.69 -7.59
N TYR A 351 22.67 -8.78 -6.72
CA TYR A 351 21.89 -9.14 -5.53
C TYR A 351 20.43 -9.41 -5.91
N CYS A 352 19.88 -10.51 -5.42
CA CYS A 352 18.45 -10.57 -5.15
C CYS A 352 18.19 -9.72 -3.91
N TYR A 353 17.50 -8.59 -4.05
CA TYR A 353 17.25 -7.66 -2.94
C TYR A 353 16.22 -8.18 -1.92
N VAL A 354 15.84 -9.44 -2.00
CA VAL A 354 14.95 -10.13 -1.06
C VAL A 354 15.77 -11.08 -0.20
N THR A 355 15.74 -10.90 1.12
CA THR A 355 16.48 -11.75 2.07
C THR A 355 16.11 -13.22 1.94
N GLY A 356 17.10 -14.11 2.02
CA GLY A 356 16.89 -15.55 1.96
C GLY A 356 16.56 -16.14 0.59
N PHE A 357 16.53 -15.33 -0.48
CA PHE A 357 16.22 -15.78 -1.85
C PHE A 357 17.37 -15.51 -2.81
N GLY A 358 17.46 -16.33 -3.89
CA GLY A 358 18.50 -16.19 -4.88
C GLY A 358 19.85 -16.77 -4.43
N LYS A 359 20.90 -16.52 -5.24
CA LYS A 359 22.28 -16.99 -4.95
C LYS A 359 23.09 -15.99 -4.15
N LYS A 360 22.75 -14.72 -4.22
CA LYS A 360 23.37 -13.61 -3.52
C LYS A 360 22.22 -12.71 -3.02
N SER A 361 21.97 -12.75 -1.74
CA SER A 361 20.91 -11.98 -1.08
C SER A 361 21.45 -11.24 0.13
N PRO A 362 20.77 -10.21 0.64
CA PRO A 362 21.17 -9.50 1.84
C PRO A 362 21.26 -10.44 3.03
N MET A 363 22.41 -10.39 3.72
CA MET A 363 22.68 -11.14 4.95
C MET A 363 22.65 -10.25 6.19
N TYR A 364 22.90 -8.94 6.00
CA TYR A 364 23.03 -8.00 7.11
C TYR A 364 22.11 -6.78 6.91
N PRO A 365 20.78 -6.99 6.73
CA PRO A 365 19.86 -5.86 6.54
C PRO A 365 19.86 -4.95 7.77
N HIS A 366 19.67 -3.65 7.54
CA HIS A 366 19.48 -2.70 8.64
C HIS A 366 18.11 -2.94 9.27
N SER A 367 18.09 -3.88 10.19
CA SER A 367 16.90 -4.28 10.95
C SER A 367 17.33 -4.63 12.37
N ARG A 368 16.79 -3.92 13.34
CA ARG A 368 17.09 -4.19 14.75
C ARG A 368 16.71 -5.60 15.15
N LEU A 369 15.58 -6.09 14.66
CA LEU A 369 15.10 -7.44 14.96
C LEU A 369 16.06 -8.50 14.39
N CYS A 370 16.35 -8.46 13.09
CA CYS A 370 17.26 -9.43 12.46
C CYS A 370 18.68 -9.41 13.06
N HIS A 371 19.12 -8.26 13.57
CA HIS A 371 20.43 -8.16 14.17
C HIS A 371 20.48 -8.69 15.62
N SER A 372 19.37 -8.60 16.37
CA SER A 372 19.35 -8.84 17.82
C SER A 372 18.65 -10.12 18.25
N ASP A 373 18.05 -10.89 17.33
CA ASP A 373 17.32 -12.13 17.64
C ASP A 373 18.24 -13.33 17.95
N GLY A 374 19.56 -13.18 17.71
CA GLY A 374 20.56 -14.22 17.93
C GLY A 374 20.64 -15.27 16.83
N ILE A 375 19.99 -15.04 15.70
CA ILE A 375 20.02 -15.88 14.49
C ILE A 375 20.93 -15.18 13.46
N GLU A 376 21.84 -15.93 12.83
CA GLU A 376 22.79 -15.32 11.87
C GLU A 376 22.09 -14.96 10.56
N GLU A 377 21.17 -15.82 10.09
CA GLU A 377 20.40 -15.59 8.88
C GLU A 377 19.27 -14.60 9.14
N PRO A 378 19.07 -13.59 8.28
CA PRO A 378 17.96 -12.67 8.43
C PRO A 378 16.61 -13.37 8.16
N ILE A 379 15.53 -12.80 8.69
CA ILE A 379 14.17 -13.24 8.37
C ILE A 379 14.01 -13.27 6.85
N PRO A 380 13.62 -14.41 6.23
CA PRO A 380 13.52 -14.51 4.78
C PRO A 380 12.30 -13.74 4.24
N GLY A 381 12.42 -13.22 3.01
CA GLY A 381 11.32 -12.53 2.31
C GLY A 381 11.24 -11.03 2.50
N LEU A 382 12.21 -10.42 3.18
CA LEU A 382 12.24 -8.97 3.38
C LEU A 382 12.91 -8.28 2.19
N LEU A 383 12.24 -7.30 1.58
CA LEU A 383 12.81 -6.44 0.55
C LEU A 383 13.62 -5.32 1.20
N VAL A 384 14.90 -5.22 0.82
CA VAL A 384 15.76 -4.11 1.23
C VAL A 384 15.63 -2.93 0.27
N GLY A 385 16.06 -1.74 0.73
CA GLY A 385 15.91 -0.47 -0.01
C GLY A 385 16.48 -0.43 -1.41
N GLY A 386 17.57 -1.19 -1.68
CA GLY A 386 18.24 -1.19 -2.98
C GLY A 386 19.24 -0.05 -3.17
N PRO A 387 19.82 0.09 -4.38
CA PRO A 387 20.87 1.05 -4.64
C PRO A 387 20.45 2.50 -4.37
N ASN A 388 21.31 3.24 -3.64
CA ASN A 388 21.05 4.62 -3.28
C ASN A 388 22.34 5.48 -3.31
N PRO A 389 22.57 6.27 -4.38
CA PRO A 389 23.73 7.12 -4.49
C PRO A 389 23.73 8.34 -3.53
N GLY A 390 22.62 8.53 -2.78
CA GLY A 390 22.52 9.59 -1.76
C GLY A 390 23.40 9.34 -0.55
N HIS A 391 23.75 8.06 -0.25
CA HIS A 391 24.66 7.65 0.82
C HIS A 391 24.45 8.40 2.14
N GLN A 392 23.20 8.51 2.63
CA GLN A 392 22.86 9.27 3.83
C GLN A 392 23.53 8.70 5.09
N ASP A 393 24.03 7.47 5.03
CA ASP A 393 24.77 6.74 6.06
C ASP A 393 26.29 6.76 5.87
N SER A 394 26.83 7.60 4.99
CA SER A 394 28.25 7.64 4.62
C SER A 394 29.23 7.92 5.76
N ALA A 395 28.74 8.37 6.92
CA ALA A 395 29.54 8.49 8.13
C ALA A 395 29.93 7.11 8.73
N GLU A 396 29.14 6.07 8.46
CA GLU A 396 29.31 4.72 9.02
C GLU A 396 29.58 3.66 7.96
N VAL A 397 29.25 3.93 6.69
CA VAL A 397 29.33 3.00 5.56
C VAL A 397 30.24 3.49 4.47
N THR A 398 31.10 2.59 3.95
CA THR A 398 31.91 2.84 2.77
C THR A 398 31.34 2.06 1.60
N TYR A 399 30.84 2.78 0.61
CA TYR A 399 30.30 2.17 -0.61
C TYR A 399 31.41 1.81 -1.60
N ALA A 400 31.34 0.59 -2.15
CA ALA A 400 32.32 0.12 -3.13
C ALA A 400 32.21 0.84 -4.48
N SER A 401 31.02 1.35 -4.81
CA SER A 401 30.75 2.10 -6.02
C SER A 401 29.95 3.36 -5.73
N THR A 402 30.15 4.39 -6.58
CA THR A 402 29.37 5.63 -6.59
C THR A 402 28.41 5.71 -7.78
N TYR A 403 28.41 4.69 -8.65
CA TYR A 403 27.42 4.62 -9.72
C TYR A 403 26.03 4.37 -9.13
N PRO A 404 24.97 5.04 -9.62
CA PRO A 404 23.65 5.00 -9.02
C PRO A 404 23.11 3.59 -8.80
N ASP A 405 23.19 2.74 -9.81
CA ASP A 405 22.69 1.35 -9.82
C ASP A 405 23.59 0.34 -9.09
N GLU A 406 24.81 0.76 -8.67
CA GLU A 406 25.77 -0.05 -7.92
C GLU A 406 25.92 0.41 -6.46
N SER A 407 25.30 1.52 -6.06
CA SER A 407 25.43 2.14 -4.73
C SER A 407 24.64 1.38 -3.66
N TYR A 408 25.06 0.15 -3.39
CA TYR A 408 24.46 -0.77 -2.43
C TYR A 408 25.54 -1.50 -1.62
N GLU A 409 25.37 -1.55 -0.29
CA GLU A 409 26.25 -2.31 0.60
C GLU A 409 25.43 -3.17 1.57
N ASP A 410 25.72 -4.47 1.59
CA ASP A 410 25.11 -5.44 2.51
C ASP A 410 25.81 -5.44 3.85
N VAL A 411 25.62 -4.37 4.60
CA VAL A 411 26.13 -4.22 5.96
C VAL A 411 25.08 -3.60 6.86
N MET A 412 25.02 -4.04 8.11
CA MET A 412 24.01 -3.61 9.09
C MET A 412 23.91 -2.08 9.25
N PRO A 413 24.99 -1.28 9.27
CA PRO A 413 24.88 0.18 9.38
C PRO A 413 24.25 0.86 8.17
N SER A 414 24.15 0.17 7.02
CA SER A 414 23.62 0.77 5.79
C SER A 414 22.09 0.87 5.83
N TYR A 415 21.57 1.88 6.52
CA TYR A 415 20.14 2.18 6.45
C TYR A 415 19.75 2.82 5.10
N ALA A 416 20.67 3.52 4.44
CA ALA A 416 20.36 4.20 3.21
C ALA A 416 20.12 3.27 2.01
N SER A 417 20.71 2.06 1.99
CA SER A 417 20.57 1.10 0.90
C SER A 417 20.07 -0.29 1.33
N ASN A 418 20.28 -0.67 2.58
CA ASN A 418 20.02 -2.03 3.07
C ASN A 418 18.98 -2.10 4.22
N GLU A 419 18.22 -1.03 4.45
CA GLU A 419 17.09 -1.07 5.39
C GLU A 419 15.93 -1.85 4.81
N ILE A 420 15.05 -2.35 5.65
CA ILE A 420 13.75 -2.94 5.27
C ILE A 420 12.63 -2.01 5.73
N ALA A 421 11.50 -2.01 5.03
CA ALA A 421 10.32 -1.24 5.45
C ALA A 421 9.01 -1.91 5.06
N ILE A 422 7.94 -1.63 5.81
CA ILE A 422 6.62 -2.25 5.57
C ILE A 422 6.07 -1.91 4.20
N ASN A 423 6.19 -0.65 3.75
CA ASN A 423 5.72 -0.20 2.45
C ASN A 423 6.48 -0.87 1.29
N TRP A 424 7.78 -1.06 1.41
CA TRP A 424 8.55 -1.77 0.37
C TRP A 424 8.13 -3.23 0.24
N ASN A 425 7.90 -3.88 1.38
CA ASN A 425 7.42 -5.26 1.41
C ASN A 425 5.98 -5.37 0.90
N ALA A 426 5.12 -4.39 1.13
CA ALA A 426 3.76 -4.34 0.58
C ALA A 426 3.80 -4.31 -0.96
N SER A 427 4.67 -3.49 -1.56
CA SER A 427 4.90 -3.44 -3.02
C SER A 427 5.35 -4.79 -3.58
N LEU A 428 6.31 -5.44 -2.92
CA LEU A 428 6.81 -6.76 -3.32
C LEU A 428 5.69 -7.81 -3.27
N VAL A 429 4.95 -7.88 -2.17
CA VAL A 429 3.83 -8.83 -1.98
C VAL A 429 2.78 -8.63 -3.06
N ALA A 430 2.39 -7.39 -3.34
CA ALA A 430 1.39 -7.07 -4.36
C ALA A 430 1.86 -7.50 -5.76
N ALA A 431 3.06 -7.11 -6.17
CA ALA A 431 3.59 -7.41 -7.49
C ALA A 431 3.77 -8.91 -7.74
N ILE A 432 4.37 -9.64 -6.76
CA ILE A 432 4.65 -11.08 -6.92
C ILE A 432 3.37 -11.91 -6.91
N ASN A 433 2.44 -11.62 -6.00
CA ASN A 433 1.19 -12.39 -5.95
C ASN A 433 0.40 -12.24 -7.24
N TRP A 434 0.36 -11.03 -7.79
CA TRP A 434 -0.35 -10.82 -9.03
C TRP A 434 0.33 -11.47 -10.24
N LEU A 435 1.65 -11.35 -10.36
CA LEU A 435 2.39 -12.07 -11.42
C LEU A 435 2.14 -13.56 -11.35
N LYS A 436 2.28 -14.17 -10.16
CA LYS A 436 1.98 -15.59 -9.96
C LYS A 436 0.58 -15.95 -10.43
N TYR A 437 -0.41 -15.15 -10.06
CA TYR A 437 -1.79 -15.40 -10.47
C TYR A 437 -1.99 -15.37 -12.00
N VAL A 438 -1.36 -14.41 -12.68
CA VAL A 438 -1.45 -14.30 -14.16
C VAL A 438 -0.76 -15.47 -14.86
N GLU A 439 0.34 -16.00 -14.30
CA GLU A 439 1.07 -17.14 -14.86
C GLU A 439 0.37 -18.49 -14.69
N GLU A 440 -0.42 -18.64 -13.61
CA GLU A 440 -1.16 -19.87 -13.31
C GLU A 440 -2.45 -20.02 -14.14
N LYS A 441 -2.84 -18.99 -14.92
CA LYS A 441 -3.97 -18.98 -15.86
C LYS A 441 -3.56 -19.33 -17.28
#